data_59294fddf289652474aa0c0b8f9258b0
#
_entry.id   59294fddf289652474aa0c0b8f9258b0
#
_cell.length_a   1.000
_cell.length_b   1.000
_cell.length_c   1.000
_cell.angle_alpha   90.00
_cell.angle_beta   90.00
_cell.angle_gamma   90.00
#
_symmetry.space_group_name_H-M   'P 1'
#
loop_
_entity.id
_entity.type
_entity.pdbx_description
1 polymer ?
#
loop_
_entity_poly.entity_id
_entity_poly.type
_entity_poly.pdbx_seq_one_letter_code
_entity_poly.pdbx_strand_id
1 'polypeptide(L)'
;DAPCSGLGALRRRPDARWRIEASDITELAVLQRGLLAAAATLVKPGGRLIYSVCTVTAEESIDHPAPAGFEVDPSEPAVGTWRRFGHGWRVLPHDADTDGMVLIRYRRVT
;
A
#
# COMPACT_ATOMS: atom_id res chain seq x y z
N ASP A 1 2.27 7.06 -2.32
CA ASP A 1 1.92 6.41 -3.59
C ASP A 1 3.16 5.77 -4.18
N ALA A 2 3.40 4.52 -3.82
CA ALA A 2 4.63 3.82 -4.18
C ALA A 2 4.54 3.15 -5.56
N PRO A 3 5.67 3.01 -6.27
CA PRO A 3 5.72 2.18 -7.47
C PRO A 3 5.27 0.75 -7.13
N CYS A 4 4.39 0.17 -7.93
CA CYS A 4 3.84 -1.16 -7.68
C CYS A 4 3.52 -1.89 -8.99
N SER A 5 3.05 -3.14 -8.87
CA SER A 5 2.68 -3.94 -10.04
C SER A 5 1.50 -3.36 -10.83
N GLY A 6 0.67 -2.53 -10.19
CA GLY A 6 -0.51 -1.94 -10.83
C GLY A 6 -1.66 -2.93 -11.04
N LEU A 7 -1.64 -4.08 -10.38
CA LEU A 7 -2.69 -5.09 -10.55
C LEU A 7 -4.07 -4.62 -10.08
N GLY A 8 -4.13 -3.55 -9.28
CA GLY A 8 -5.39 -2.92 -8.91
C GLY A 8 -6.00 -2.05 -10.02
N ALA A 9 -5.22 -1.70 -11.03
CA ALA A 9 -5.62 -0.83 -12.14
C ALA A 9 -5.93 -1.60 -13.42
N LEU A 10 -6.15 -2.92 -13.35
CA LEU A 10 -6.37 -3.76 -14.54
C LEU A 10 -7.58 -3.35 -15.37
N ARG A 11 -8.60 -2.76 -14.76
CA ARG A 11 -9.78 -2.28 -15.49
C ARG A 11 -9.45 -1.15 -16.48
N ARG A 12 -8.40 -0.37 -16.18
CA ARG A 12 -7.92 0.73 -17.05
C ARG A 12 -6.70 0.32 -17.86
N ARG A 13 -5.94 -0.65 -17.36
CA ARG A 13 -4.70 -1.14 -17.98
C ARG A 13 -4.68 -2.66 -17.99
N PRO A 14 -5.57 -3.29 -18.77
CA PRO A 14 -5.71 -4.76 -18.78
C PRO A 14 -4.47 -5.47 -19.32
N ASP A 15 -3.61 -4.79 -20.07
CA ASP A 15 -2.36 -5.32 -20.58
C ASP A 15 -1.35 -5.64 -19.47
N ALA A 16 -1.47 -5.02 -18.31
CA ALA A 16 -0.57 -5.25 -17.18
C ALA A 16 -0.53 -6.72 -16.76
N ARG A 17 -1.66 -7.44 -16.81
CA ARG A 17 -1.73 -8.87 -16.45
C ARG A 17 -0.85 -9.76 -17.34
N TRP A 18 -0.55 -9.30 -18.55
CA TRP A 18 0.28 -10.03 -19.50
C TRP A 18 1.77 -9.72 -19.36
N ARG A 19 2.12 -8.63 -18.70
CA ARG A 19 3.49 -8.14 -18.53
C ARG A 19 4.06 -8.39 -17.15
N ILE A 20 3.20 -8.48 -16.11
CA ILE A 20 3.62 -8.64 -14.73
C ILE A 20 3.82 -10.12 -14.42
N GLU A 21 5.01 -10.45 -13.93
CA GLU A 21 5.37 -11.78 -13.46
C GLU A 21 5.52 -11.77 -11.93
N ALA A 22 5.50 -12.96 -11.32
CA ALA A 22 5.66 -13.09 -9.87
C ALA A 22 7.00 -12.51 -9.38
N SER A 23 8.06 -12.65 -10.17
CA SER A 23 9.37 -12.07 -9.85
C SER A 23 9.35 -10.55 -9.80
N ASP A 24 8.52 -9.90 -10.63
CA ASP A 24 8.36 -8.45 -10.64
C ASP A 24 7.77 -7.98 -9.31
N ILE A 25 6.78 -8.70 -8.79
CA ILE A 25 6.17 -8.38 -7.49
C ILE A 25 7.21 -8.47 -6.37
N THR A 26 8.04 -9.50 -6.38
CA THR A 26 9.11 -9.67 -5.39
C THR A 26 10.12 -8.52 -5.44
N GLU A 27 10.54 -8.11 -6.62
CA GLU A 27 11.47 -6.99 -6.81
C GLU A 27 10.86 -5.66 -6.38
N LEU A 28 9.59 -5.42 -6.75
CA LEU A 28 8.86 -4.23 -6.33
C LEU A 28 8.68 -4.17 -4.82
N ALA A 29 8.42 -5.31 -4.18
CA ALA A 29 8.29 -5.37 -2.72
C ALA A 29 9.58 -4.94 -2.02
N VAL A 30 10.74 -5.32 -2.55
CA VAL A 30 12.04 -4.87 -2.02
C VAL A 30 12.20 -3.36 -2.17
N LEU A 31 11.90 -2.82 -3.34
CA LEU A 31 11.94 -1.38 -3.60
C LEU A 31 11.01 -0.61 -2.65
N GLN A 32 9.79 -1.10 -2.49
CA GLN A 32 8.77 -0.47 -1.64
C GLN A 32 9.22 -0.42 -0.19
N ARG A 33 9.81 -1.49 0.34
CA ARG A 33 10.35 -1.49 1.71
C ARG A 33 11.45 -0.44 1.89
N GLY A 34 12.31 -0.31 0.91
CA GLY A 34 13.35 0.73 0.93
C GLY A 34 12.78 2.14 0.92
N LEU A 35 11.77 2.38 0.07
CA LEU A 35 11.09 3.67 0.00
C LEU A 35 10.34 4.00 1.29
N LEU A 36 9.66 3.01 1.87
CA LEU A 36 8.94 3.19 3.13
C LEU A 36 9.90 3.55 4.27
N ALA A 37 11.02 2.87 4.35
CA ALA A 37 12.05 3.16 5.36
C ALA A 37 12.64 4.56 5.15
N ALA A 38 12.93 4.95 3.92
CA ALA A 38 13.46 6.28 3.61
C ALA A 38 12.45 7.38 3.95
N ALA A 39 11.20 7.21 3.55
CA ALA A 39 10.13 8.18 3.85
C ALA A 39 9.91 8.35 5.36
N ALA A 40 10.04 7.27 6.12
CA ALA A 40 9.89 7.30 7.58
C ALA A 40 10.87 8.27 8.25
N THR A 41 12.07 8.43 7.70
CA THR A 41 13.07 9.37 8.26
C THR A 41 12.65 10.82 8.14
N LEU A 42 11.75 11.14 7.22
CA LEU A 42 11.29 12.51 6.95
C LEU A 42 10.10 12.92 7.81
N VAL A 43 9.50 11.98 8.53
CA VAL A 43 8.32 12.26 9.35
C VAL A 43 8.76 12.68 10.74
N LYS A 44 8.27 13.84 11.20
CA LYS A 44 8.56 14.32 12.57
C LYS A 44 7.88 13.45 13.63
N PRO A 45 8.39 13.42 14.87
CA PRO A 45 7.70 12.75 15.98
C PRO A 45 6.24 13.20 16.09
N GLY A 46 5.32 12.25 16.26
CA GLY A 46 3.87 12.50 16.25
C GLY A 46 3.28 12.68 14.87
N GLY A 47 4.10 12.72 13.83
CA GLY A 47 3.65 12.85 12.45
C GLY A 47 3.08 11.54 11.89
N ARG A 48 2.45 11.64 10.72
CA ARG A 48 1.82 10.52 10.05
C ARG A 48 2.56 10.17 8.75
N LEU A 49 2.58 8.88 8.45
CA LEU A 49 3.08 8.34 7.20
C LEU A 49 1.97 7.50 6.59
N ILE A 50 1.59 7.80 5.37
CA ILE A 50 0.56 7.07 4.66
C ILE A 50 1.23 6.35 3.50
N TYR A 51 1.03 5.03 3.45
CA TYR A 51 1.53 4.18 2.38
C TYR A 51 0.36 3.71 1.54
N SER A 52 0.40 3.95 0.25
CA SER A 52 -0.62 3.49 -0.68
C SER A 52 -0.02 2.89 -1.94
N VAL A 53 -0.68 1.87 -2.48
CA VAL A 53 -0.33 1.23 -3.74
C VAL A 53 -1.59 0.88 -4.52
N CYS A 54 -1.53 1.03 -5.84
CA CYS A 54 -2.63 0.63 -6.74
C CYS A 54 -2.51 -0.85 -7.13
N THR A 55 -2.31 -1.69 -6.15
CA THR A 55 -2.29 -3.15 -6.26
C THR A 55 -3.12 -3.74 -5.12
N VAL A 56 -3.41 -5.03 -5.19
CA VAL A 56 -4.20 -5.73 -4.18
C VAL A 56 -3.43 -6.87 -3.51
N THR A 57 -2.14 -6.99 -3.82
CA THR A 57 -1.28 -8.05 -3.28
C THR A 57 -0.81 -7.74 -1.87
N ALA A 58 -0.72 -8.77 -1.04
CA ALA A 58 -0.18 -8.65 0.31
C ALA A 58 1.31 -8.35 0.30
N GLU A 59 2.06 -8.95 -0.62
CA GLU A 59 3.52 -8.81 -0.74
C GLU A 59 3.95 -7.35 -0.94
N GLU A 60 3.10 -6.57 -1.62
CA GLU A 60 3.38 -5.18 -1.92
C GLU A 60 2.79 -4.22 -0.89
N SER A 61 2.17 -4.72 0.16
CA SER A 61 1.47 -3.89 1.13
C SER A 61 1.61 -4.41 2.56
N ILE A 62 0.68 -5.22 3.02
CA ILE A 62 0.62 -5.61 4.44
C ILE A 62 1.77 -6.51 4.89
N ASP A 63 2.47 -7.15 3.97
CA ASP A 63 3.66 -7.94 4.30
C ASP A 63 4.88 -7.07 4.61
N HIS A 64 4.82 -5.76 4.30
CA HIS A 64 5.88 -4.84 4.72
C HIS A 64 5.79 -4.58 6.22
N PRO A 65 6.91 -4.69 6.95
CA PRO A 65 6.93 -4.35 8.37
C PRO A 65 6.70 -2.84 8.56
N ALA A 66 6.10 -2.48 9.67
CA ALA A 66 6.02 -1.07 10.06
C ALA A 66 7.44 -0.49 10.21
N PRO A 67 7.68 0.73 9.78
CA PRO A 67 8.97 1.36 9.99
C PRO A 67 9.30 1.46 11.49
N ALA A 68 10.60 1.38 11.81
CA ALA A 68 11.05 1.52 13.20
C ALA A 68 10.58 2.86 13.78
N GLY A 69 10.04 2.84 15.00
CA GLY A 69 9.51 4.03 15.66
C GLY A 69 8.11 4.43 15.23
N PHE A 70 7.42 3.58 14.47
CA PHE A 70 6.05 3.84 14.01
C PHE A 70 5.09 2.77 14.51
N GLU A 71 3.87 3.20 14.75
CA GLU A 71 2.73 2.33 15.03
C GLU A 71 1.71 2.44 13.90
N VAL A 72 0.99 1.35 13.65
CA VAL A 72 -0.15 1.36 12.72
C VAL A 72 -1.28 2.19 13.33
N ASP A 73 -1.83 3.10 12.52
CA ASP A 73 -3.09 3.78 12.84
C ASP A 73 -4.22 2.95 12.22
N PRO A 74 -5.03 2.26 13.02
CA PRO A 74 -6.05 1.34 12.51
C PRO A 74 -7.35 2.04 12.09
N SER A 75 -7.41 3.36 12.16
CA SER A 75 -8.65 4.09 11.84
C SER A 75 -9.03 3.93 10.38
N GLU A 76 -10.33 3.75 10.12
CA GLU A 76 -10.86 3.65 8.77
C GLU A 76 -10.70 4.96 8.03
N PRO A 77 -10.34 4.95 6.73
CA PRO A 77 -10.33 6.15 5.93
C PRO A 77 -11.72 6.82 5.91
N ALA A 78 -11.74 8.15 6.05
CA ALA A 78 -12.99 8.90 6.16
C ALA A 78 -13.82 8.90 4.87
N VAL A 79 -13.18 8.68 3.73
CA VAL A 79 -13.81 8.74 2.41
C VAL A 79 -13.53 7.44 1.65
N GLY A 80 -14.54 6.94 0.95
CA GLY A 80 -14.42 5.73 0.13
C GLY A 80 -15.00 4.50 0.83
N THR A 81 -15.03 3.41 0.09
CA THR A 81 -15.52 2.11 0.56
C THR A 81 -14.33 1.18 0.75
N TRP A 82 -13.98 0.93 2.00
CA TRP A 82 -12.79 0.16 2.34
C TRP A 82 -13.14 -1.10 3.13
N ARG A 83 -12.40 -2.16 2.88
CA ARG A 83 -12.45 -3.41 3.64
C ARG A 83 -11.18 -3.55 4.45
N ARG A 84 -11.28 -4.11 5.64
CA ARG A 84 -10.10 -4.44 6.44
C ARG A 84 -9.23 -5.43 5.68
N PHE A 85 -7.92 -5.16 5.63
CA PHE A 85 -6.93 -6.01 4.98
C PHE A 85 -5.66 -6.01 5.83
N GLY A 86 -5.50 -7.06 6.64
CA GLY A 86 -4.42 -7.11 7.62
C GLY A 86 -4.46 -5.89 8.55
N HIS A 87 -3.36 -5.18 8.66
CA HIS A 87 -3.27 -3.93 9.43
C HIS A 87 -3.57 -2.68 8.60
N GLY A 88 -4.05 -2.85 7.38
CA GLY A 88 -4.41 -1.77 6.47
C GLY A 88 -5.84 -1.88 5.98
N TRP A 89 -6.11 -1.19 4.89
CA TRP A 89 -7.41 -1.12 4.23
C TRP A 89 -7.26 -1.39 2.75
N ARG A 90 -8.23 -2.08 2.18
CA ARG A 90 -8.24 -2.41 0.75
C ARG A 90 -9.60 -2.07 0.15
N VAL A 91 -9.57 -1.50 -1.05
CA VAL A 91 -10.74 -1.39 -1.91
C VAL A 91 -10.51 -2.24 -3.15
N LEU A 92 -11.51 -3.03 -3.52
CA LEU A 92 -11.48 -3.83 -4.74
C LEU A 92 -12.26 -3.10 -5.84
N PRO A 93 -11.95 -3.31 -7.13
CA PRO A 93 -12.62 -2.58 -8.21
C PRO A 93 -14.15 -2.69 -8.20
N HIS A 94 -14.70 -3.83 -7.80
CA HIS A 94 -16.14 -4.04 -7.75
C HIS A 94 -16.81 -3.43 -6.50
N ASP A 95 -16.04 -2.98 -5.51
CA ASP A 95 -16.59 -2.39 -4.28
C ASP A 95 -17.14 -0.98 -4.51
N ALA A 96 -16.45 -0.19 -5.35
CA ALA A 96 -16.75 1.23 -5.47
C ALA A 96 -16.53 1.77 -6.90
N ASP A 97 -16.51 0.90 -7.90
CA ASP A 97 -16.25 1.26 -9.30
C ASP A 97 -14.97 2.12 -9.45
N THR A 98 -13.90 1.68 -8.82
CA THR A 98 -12.61 2.36 -8.79
C THR A 98 -11.48 1.36 -9.01
N ASP A 99 -10.24 1.85 -9.09
CA ASP A 99 -9.09 0.97 -9.07
C ASP A 99 -8.99 0.25 -7.71
N GLY A 100 -8.44 -0.95 -7.72
CA GLY A 100 -8.06 -1.64 -6.50
C GLY A 100 -6.86 -0.95 -5.86
N MET A 101 -6.92 -0.74 -4.56
CA MET A 101 -5.86 -0.08 -3.81
C MET A 101 -5.73 -0.66 -2.42
N VAL A 102 -4.53 -0.55 -1.86
CA VAL A 102 -4.29 -0.79 -0.43
C VAL A 102 -3.74 0.49 0.17
N LEU A 103 -4.21 0.82 1.36
CA LEU A 103 -3.78 1.98 2.13
C LEU A 103 -3.46 1.55 3.55
N ILE A 104 -2.28 1.95 4.02
CA ILE A 104 -1.83 1.71 5.38
C ILE A 104 -1.40 3.05 5.98
N ARG A 105 -1.83 3.31 7.21
CA ARG A 105 -1.47 4.53 7.92
C ARG A 105 -0.59 4.18 9.11
N TYR A 106 0.44 4.97 9.28
CA TYR A 106 1.36 4.87 10.42
C TYR A 106 1.47 6.20 11.12
N ARG A 107 1.73 6.15 12.42
CA ARG A 107 2.04 7.33 13.22
C ARG A 107 3.39 7.13 13.87
N ARG A 108 4.24 8.14 13.80
CA ARG A 108 5.54 8.11 14.46
C ARG A 108 5.38 8.33 15.96
N VAL A 109 5.90 7.39 16.75
CA VAL A 109 5.78 7.41 18.22
C VAL A 109 7.10 7.67 18.94
N THR A 110 8.21 7.73 18.20
CA THR A 110 9.52 8.00 18.81
C THR A 110 10.29 9.13 18.10
#